data_72934cd4b5fb8721ba476b0a9ead52c2
#
_entry.id   72934cd4b5fb8721ba476b0a9ead52c2
#
_cell.length_a   1.000
_cell.length_b   1.000
_cell.length_c   1.000
_cell.angle_alpha   90.00
_cell.angle_beta   90.00
_cell.angle_gamma   90.00
#
_symmetry.space_group_name_H-M   'P 1'
#
loop_
_entity.id
_entity.type
_entity.pdbx_description
1 polymer ?
#
loop_
_entity_poly.entity_id
_entity_poly.type
_entity_poly.pdbx_seq_one_letter_code
_entity_poly.pdbx_strand_id
1 'polypeptide(L)'
;MKNYHHYYLPIQTHYLLDAYGNQRRVRILLPKDYEKHAQKHYPVVYMHDGQNVFYSKEAYSGHSWKLIPLLKQTTEFPDMLIVAIDNAGEARFDEYTPWPLSAENQTLIGFSGGAGQVYSEWVVTVVKPYIDAHYRTKPDREHTLCAGSSLGGLIVAYMGSAYPKVFGSLGIFSLASWVSEEAFLDFVSNHPLQKDTKVYIQVGTDEGNEVDQALLNKNSNQAYIDSSLWYYQTLLQGGHEMDYLWLRILADEQHFEKYWADHFGEFLAFSFAEK
;
A
#
# COMPACT_ATOMS: atom_id res chain seq x y z
N MET A 1 -33.99 16.13 14.92
CA MET A 1 -32.56 16.12 14.59
C MET A 1 -32.21 14.72 14.06
N LYS A 2 -31.82 14.61 12.79
CA LYS A 2 -31.34 13.33 12.24
C LYS A 2 -30.01 12.99 12.89
N ASN A 3 -29.93 11.84 13.51
CA ASN A 3 -28.76 11.37 14.24
C ASN A 3 -27.64 11.02 13.25
N TYR A 4 -26.74 11.96 12.97
CA TYR A 4 -25.61 11.81 12.04
C TYR A 4 -24.53 10.84 12.52
N HIS A 5 -24.63 10.28 13.75
CA HIS A 5 -23.69 9.29 14.30
C HIS A 5 -23.60 7.99 13.49
N HIS A 6 -24.58 7.70 12.62
CA HIS A 6 -24.53 6.53 11.75
C HIS A 6 -23.73 6.70 10.46
N TYR A 7 -23.23 7.91 10.16
CA TYR A 7 -22.54 8.19 8.89
C TYR A 7 -21.02 8.15 8.98
N TYR A 8 -20.44 8.24 10.18
CA TYR A 8 -18.99 8.24 10.38
C TYR A 8 -18.55 6.99 11.12
N LEU A 9 -17.56 6.29 10.57
CA LEU A 9 -16.84 5.26 11.30
C LEU A 9 -15.84 5.96 12.26
N PRO A 10 -15.60 5.42 13.47
CA PRO A 10 -14.67 6.03 14.40
C PRO A 10 -13.23 5.94 13.86
N ILE A 11 -12.52 7.06 13.86
CA ILE A 11 -11.11 7.16 13.50
C ILE A 11 -10.34 7.61 14.74
N GLN A 12 -9.34 6.81 15.13
CA GLN A 12 -8.37 7.15 16.15
C GLN A 12 -7.11 7.72 15.49
N THR A 13 -6.44 8.66 16.15
CA THR A 13 -5.21 9.27 15.64
C THR A 13 -4.11 9.14 16.67
N HIS A 14 -2.96 8.64 16.24
CA HIS A 14 -1.74 8.53 17.03
C HIS A 14 -0.58 9.22 16.32
N TYR A 15 0.40 9.61 17.11
CA TYR A 15 1.67 10.13 16.62
C TYR A 15 2.79 9.25 17.14
N LEU A 16 3.40 8.47 16.26
CA LEU A 16 4.51 7.58 16.58
C LEU A 16 5.81 8.22 16.13
N LEU A 17 6.88 8.03 16.90
CA LEU A 17 8.20 8.47 16.48
C LEU A 17 8.69 7.55 15.37
N ASP A 18 9.07 8.14 14.23
CA ASP A 18 9.73 7.43 13.15
C ASP A 18 11.20 7.12 13.47
N ALA A 19 11.90 6.46 12.56
CA ALA A 19 13.30 6.08 12.76
C ALA A 19 14.26 7.28 12.90
N TYR A 20 13.81 8.47 12.54
CA TYR A 20 14.57 9.72 12.62
C TYR A 20 14.16 10.60 13.81
N GLY A 21 13.22 10.12 14.63
CA GLY A 21 12.71 10.83 15.80
C GLY A 21 11.62 11.87 15.49
N ASN A 22 11.08 11.89 14.26
CA ASN A 22 9.97 12.75 13.91
C ASN A 22 8.64 12.11 14.26
N GLN A 23 7.64 12.94 14.59
CA GLN A 23 6.29 12.45 14.81
C GLN A 23 5.60 12.12 13.48
N ARG A 24 5.21 10.85 13.33
CA ARG A 24 4.45 10.37 12.19
C ARG A 24 3.00 10.12 12.60
N ARG A 25 2.05 10.76 11.90
CA ARG A 25 0.63 10.54 12.12
C ARG A 25 0.22 9.18 11.59
N VAL A 26 -0.43 8.39 12.45
CA VAL A 26 -1.03 7.10 12.13
C VAL A 26 -2.50 7.15 12.53
N ARG A 27 -3.38 6.88 11.59
CA ARG A 27 -4.83 6.91 11.81
C ARG A 27 -5.44 5.55 11.65
N ILE A 28 -6.30 5.18 12.57
CA ILE A 28 -6.94 3.88 12.60
C ILE A 28 -8.44 4.06 12.42
N LEU A 29 -8.99 3.55 11.32
CA LEU A 29 -10.42 3.43 11.11
C LEU A 29 -10.89 2.14 11.77
N LEU A 30 -11.82 2.27 12.72
CA LEU A 30 -12.40 1.15 13.43
C LEU A 30 -13.69 0.69 12.78
N PRO A 31 -14.03 -0.62 12.84
CA PRO A 31 -15.35 -1.12 12.45
C PRO A 31 -16.48 -0.42 13.22
N LYS A 32 -17.64 -0.30 12.59
CA LYS A 32 -18.80 0.42 13.14
C LYS A 32 -19.18 -0.02 14.56
N ASP A 33 -19.13 -1.32 14.82
CA ASP A 33 -19.55 -1.91 16.09
C ASP A 33 -18.35 -2.37 16.94
N TYR A 34 -17.16 -1.78 16.72
CA TYR A 34 -15.94 -2.16 17.44
C TYR A 34 -16.14 -2.18 18.95
N GLU A 35 -16.71 -1.13 19.55
CA GLU A 35 -16.90 -1.04 21.01
C GLU A 35 -17.97 -2.02 21.55
N LYS A 36 -18.91 -2.46 20.70
CA LYS A 36 -19.96 -3.40 21.11
C LYS A 36 -19.48 -4.85 21.20
N HIS A 37 -18.41 -5.18 20.49
CA HIS A 37 -17.88 -6.54 20.37
C HIS A 37 -16.52 -6.69 21.04
N ALA A 38 -16.46 -6.56 22.37
CA ALA A 38 -15.22 -6.52 23.15
C ALA A 38 -14.30 -7.75 22.96
N GLN A 39 -14.85 -8.90 22.55
CA GLN A 39 -14.09 -10.13 22.32
C GLN A 39 -13.74 -10.40 20.85
N LYS A 40 -14.27 -9.59 19.91
CA LYS A 40 -14.00 -9.78 18.49
C LYS A 40 -12.65 -9.18 18.13
N HIS A 41 -11.83 -9.96 17.41
CA HIS A 41 -10.56 -9.53 16.83
C HIS A 41 -10.70 -9.41 15.31
N TYR A 42 -9.94 -8.51 14.72
CA TYR A 42 -10.13 -8.05 13.36
C TYR A 42 -8.85 -8.16 12.54
N PRO A 43 -8.93 -8.52 11.26
CA PRO A 43 -7.82 -8.33 10.32
C PRO A 43 -7.46 -6.84 10.20
N VAL A 44 -6.23 -6.58 9.76
CA VAL A 44 -5.69 -5.23 9.64
C VAL A 44 -5.16 -4.99 8.24
N VAL A 45 -5.54 -3.85 7.65
CA VAL A 45 -4.97 -3.35 6.39
C VAL A 45 -4.10 -2.14 6.69
N TYR A 46 -2.81 -2.25 6.46
CA TYR A 46 -1.86 -1.14 6.53
C TYR A 46 -1.83 -0.42 5.20
N MET A 47 -2.10 0.89 5.20
CA MET A 47 -2.14 1.75 4.02
C MET A 47 -1.04 2.80 4.10
N HIS A 48 -0.21 2.85 3.07
CA HIS A 48 0.75 3.95 2.89
C HIS A 48 0.06 5.21 2.36
N ASP A 49 0.75 6.36 2.41
CA ASP A 49 0.16 7.66 2.07
C ASP A 49 -1.15 7.94 2.81
N GLY A 50 -1.11 7.78 4.13
CA GLY A 50 -2.28 7.80 5.00
C GLY A 50 -3.17 9.03 4.83
N GLN A 51 -2.59 10.19 4.49
CA GLN A 51 -3.33 11.43 4.21
C GLN A 51 -4.31 11.28 3.03
N ASN A 52 -4.05 10.35 2.09
CA ASN A 52 -4.90 10.11 0.92
C ASN A 52 -6.04 9.10 1.19
N VAL A 53 -6.07 8.44 2.37
CA VAL A 53 -6.92 7.26 2.59
C VAL A 53 -8.38 7.63 2.86
N PHE A 54 -8.65 8.56 3.76
CA PHE A 54 -9.99 8.76 4.30
C PHE A 54 -10.74 9.96 3.74
N TYR A 55 -10.09 11.10 3.61
CA TYR A 55 -10.74 12.38 3.29
C TYR A 55 -10.13 13.06 2.08
N SER A 56 -10.95 13.32 1.06
CA SER A 56 -10.50 13.98 -0.17
C SER A 56 -9.90 15.37 0.05
N LYS A 57 -10.35 16.10 1.08
CA LYS A 57 -9.81 17.42 1.43
C LYS A 57 -8.37 17.38 1.97
N GLU A 58 -7.90 16.21 2.42
CA GLU A 58 -6.55 15.99 2.95
C GLU A 58 -5.64 15.28 1.94
N ALA A 59 -6.25 14.67 0.91
CA ALA A 59 -5.53 13.93 -0.11
C ALA A 59 -4.78 14.87 -1.05
N TYR A 60 -3.58 14.45 -1.47
CA TYR A 60 -2.69 15.22 -2.34
C TYR A 60 -3.37 15.64 -3.65
N SER A 61 -4.10 14.72 -4.29
CA SER A 61 -4.80 14.98 -5.55
C SER A 61 -6.20 15.60 -5.38
N GLY A 62 -6.67 15.80 -4.13
CA GLY A 62 -8.04 16.20 -3.83
C GLY A 62 -9.05 15.05 -3.92
N HIS A 63 -8.59 13.81 -4.12
CA HIS A 63 -9.42 12.61 -4.11
C HIS A 63 -8.81 11.54 -3.20
N SER A 64 -9.60 10.99 -2.29
CA SER A 64 -9.13 9.92 -1.38
C SER A 64 -9.46 8.54 -1.92
N TRP A 65 -8.91 7.51 -1.31
CA TRP A 65 -9.23 6.09 -1.58
C TRP A 65 -10.66 5.69 -1.24
N LYS A 66 -11.47 6.59 -0.68
CA LYS A 66 -12.90 6.37 -0.37
C LYS A 66 -13.16 5.13 0.50
N LEU A 67 -12.25 4.77 1.39
CA LEU A 67 -12.40 3.55 2.19
C LEU A 67 -13.58 3.62 3.17
N ILE A 68 -13.91 4.80 3.70
CA ILE A 68 -15.08 4.96 4.58
C ILE A 68 -16.40 4.57 3.87
N PRO A 69 -16.75 5.13 2.69
CA PRO A 69 -17.95 4.71 1.98
C PRO A 69 -17.88 3.25 1.52
N LEU A 70 -16.73 2.77 1.05
CA LEU A 70 -16.57 1.37 0.65
C LEU A 70 -16.92 0.41 1.79
N LEU A 71 -16.31 0.56 2.97
CA LEU A 71 -16.53 -0.32 4.13
C LEU A 71 -17.94 -0.19 4.74
N LYS A 72 -18.66 0.89 4.44
CA LYS A 72 -20.06 1.05 4.86
C LYS A 72 -21.06 0.38 3.93
N GLN A 73 -20.73 0.23 2.66
CA GLN A 73 -21.66 -0.20 1.63
C GLN A 73 -21.61 -1.70 1.35
N THR A 74 -20.50 -2.35 1.67
CA THR A 74 -20.30 -3.75 1.33
C THR A 74 -20.28 -4.66 2.56
N THR A 75 -20.71 -5.92 2.35
CA THR A 75 -20.65 -7.03 3.29
C THR A 75 -19.89 -8.22 2.70
N GLU A 76 -19.20 -8.01 1.58
CA GLU A 76 -18.51 -9.09 0.85
C GLU A 76 -17.22 -9.54 1.53
N PHE A 77 -16.69 -8.74 2.44
CA PHE A 77 -15.48 -9.04 3.20
C PHE A 77 -15.69 -8.73 4.69
N PRO A 78 -14.87 -9.31 5.59
CA PRO A 78 -15.04 -9.14 7.03
C PRO A 78 -14.82 -7.70 7.49
N ASP A 79 -15.40 -7.35 8.64
CA ASP A 79 -15.01 -6.14 9.36
C ASP A 79 -13.50 -6.15 9.63
N MET A 80 -12.82 -5.02 9.42
CA MET A 80 -11.37 -4.88 9.57
C MET A 80 -10.98 -3.51 10.14
N LEU A 81 -9.76 -3.40 10.63
CA LEU A 81 -9.13 -2.12 10.91
C LEU A 81 -8.37 -1.64 9.67
N ILE A 82 -8.46 -0.35 9.37
CA ILE A 82 -7.58 0.30 8.39
C ILE A 82 -6.59 1.18 9.13
N VAL A 83 -5.33 0.88 9.00
CA VAL A 83 -4.22 1.65 9.58
C VAL A 83 -3.58 2.49 8.49
N ALA A 84 -3.86 3.78 8.47
CA ALA A 84 -3.36 4.72 7.48
C ALA A 84 -2.12 5.45 8.05
N ILE A 85 -0.95 5.18 7.46
CA ILE A 85 0.33 5.75 7.85
C ILE A 85 0.62 6.93 6.92
N ASP A 86 0.64 8.15 7.45
CA ASP A 86 0.98 9.33 6.65
C ASP A 86 2.43 9.24 6.17
N ASN A 87 2.70 9.71 4.97
CA ASN A 87 4.06 9.81 4.46
C ASN A 87 4.82 11.00 5.08
N ALA A 88 6.10 11.13 4.81
CA ALA A 88 6.98 12.18 5.34
C ALA A 88 6.95 13.50 4.54
N GLY A 89 5.93 13.75 3.74
CA GLY A 89 5.88 14.93 2.89
C GLY A 89 7.03 14.94 1.87
N GLU A 90 7.92 15.92 1.93
CA GLU A 90 9.07 16.04 1.00
C GLU A 90 9.98 14.82 1.01
N ALA A 91 10.16 14.16 2.17
CA ALA A 91 10.98 12.97 2.28
C ALA A 91 10.26 11.66 1.82
N ARG A 92 9.01 11.75 1.35
CA ARG A 92 8.25 10.58 0.88
C ARG A 92 8.99 9.77 -0.18
N PHE A 93 9.63 10.46 -1.12
CA PHE A 93 10.35 9.80 -2.21
C PHE A 93 11.47 8.92 -1.65
N ASP A 94 12.28 9.46 -0.75
CA ASP A 94 13.40 8.74 -0.14
C ASP A 94 12.91 7.56 0.71
N GLU A 95 11.87 7.77 1.51
CA GLU A 95 11.30 6.73 2.39
C GLU A 95 10.59 5.59 1.66
N TYR A 96 10.06 5.84 0.46
CA TYR A 96 9.36 4.80 -0.30
C TYR A 96 10.22 4.15 -1.37
N THR A 97 11.47 4.59 -1.52
CA THR A 97 12.44 4.01 -2.45
C THR A 97 13.50 3.24 -1.65
N PRO A 98 13.51 1.88 -1.70
CA PRO A 98 14.43 1.06 -0.88
C PRO A 98 15.91 1.19 -1.25
N TRP A 99 16.22 1.59 -2.47
CA TRP A 99 17.58 1.74 -2.98
C TRP A 99 17.88 3.19 -3.38
N PRO A 100 19.13 3.65 -3.23
CA PRO A 100 19.51 4.96 -3.71
C PRO A 100 19.38 5.03 -5.25
N LEU A 101 18.95 6.19 -5.72
CA LEU A 101 18.91 6.48 -7.16
C LEU A 101 20.34 6.61 -7.72
N SER A 102 20.48 6.48 -9.06
CA SER A 102 21.70 6.84 -9.73
C SER A 102 22.03 8.33 -9.51
N ALA A 103 23.33 8.70 -9.55
CA ALA A 103 23.77 10.09 -9.38
C ALA A 103 23.11 11.04 -10.41
N GLU A 104 22.85 10.55 -11.63
CA GLU A 104 22.16 11.30 -12.67
C GLU A 104 20.73 11.61 -12.27
N ASN A 105 19.98 10.59 -11.83
CA ASN A 105 18.59 10.73 -11.40
C ASN A 105 18.47 11.60 -10.13
N GLN A 106 19.39 11.46 -9.16
CA GLN A 106 19.42 12.34 -7.99
C GLN A 106 19.57 13.82 -8.38
N THR A 107 20.44 14.10 -9.37
CA THR A 107 20.64 15.47 -9.86
C THR A 107 19.39 15.98 -10.57
N LEU A 108 18.71 15.13 -11.32
CA LEU A 108 17.53 15.49 -12.13
C LEU A 108 16.30 15.82 -11.27
N ILE A 109 16.05 15.02 -10.24
CA ILE A 109 14.81 15.13 -9.45
C ILE A 109 14.99 15.70 -8.04
N GLY A 110 16.23 15.83 -7.57
CA GLY A 110 16.53 16.39 -6.26
C GLY A 110 16.28 15.46 -5.07
N PHE A 111 16.04 14.17 -5.29
CA PHE A 111 15.85 13.15 -4.26
C PHE A 111 16.92 12.07 -4.36
N SER A 112 17.26 11.48 -3.21
CA SER A 112 18.34 10.48 -3.13
C SER A 112 17.82 9.05 -3.21
N GLY A 113 16.63 8.78 -2.66
CA GLY A 113 16.15 7.43 -2.42
C GLY A 113 16.93 6.72 -1.31
N GLY A 114 16.66 5.44 -1.10
CA GLY A 114 17.46 4.56 -0.24
C GLY A 114 17.02 4.49 1.22
N ALA A 115 15.99 5.23 1.67
CA ALA A 115 15.48 5.16 3.03
C ALA A 115 14.34 4.14 3.23
N GLY A 116 13.90 3.48 2.17
CA GLY A 116 12.75 2.56 2.22
C GLY A 116 12.97 1.34 3.10
N GLN A 117 14.20 0.87 3.26
CA GLN A 117 14.54 -0.21 4.18
C GLN A 117 14.27 0.21 5.64
N VAL A 118 14.74 1.39 6.02
CA VAL A 118 14.56 1.95 7.37
C VAL A 118 13.09 2.21 7.68
N TYR A 119 12.37 2.78 6.70
CA TYR A 119 10.93 2.98 6.82
C TYR A 119 10.17 1.65 7.01
N SER A 120 10.48 0.65 6.20
CA SER A 120 9.84 -0.67 6.27
C SER A 120 10.09 -1.36 7.61
N GLU A 121 11.33 -1.30 8.12
CA GLU A 121 11.68 -1.82 9.44
C GLU A 121 10.87 -1.11 10.53
N TRP A 122 10.74 0.21 10.48
CA TRP A 122 9.94 0.97 11.42
C TRP A 122 8.46 0.56 11.39
N VAL A 123 7.87 0.34 10.20
CA VAL A 123 6.48 -0.13 10.09
C VAL A 123 6.31 -1.48 10.77
N VAL A 124 7.24 -2.42 10.54
CA VAL A 124 7.14 -3.80 11.06
C VAL A 124 7.49 -3.88 12.54
N THR A 125 8.47 -3.09 13.02
CA THR A 125 8.98 -3.22 14.40
C THR A 125 8.39 -2.20 15.38
N VAL A 126 7.78 -1.12 14.91
CA VAL A 126 7.19 -0.08 15.75
C VAL A 126 5.68 0.04 15.49
N VAL A 127 5.27 0.33 14.25
CA VAL A 127 3.85 0.60 13.96
C VAL A 127 2.99 -0.64 14.20
N LYS A 128 3.33 -1.77 13.56
CA LYS A 128 2.53 -2.99 13.70
C LYS A 128 2.44 -3.47 15.17
N PRO A 129 3.52 -3.60 15.93
CA PRO A 129 3.43 -3.98 17.34
C PRO A 129 2.63 -2.98 18.20
N TYR A 130 2.73 -1.69 17.89
CA TYR A 130 1.91 -0.69 18.58
C TYR A 130 0.41 -0.93 18.32
N ILE A 131 0.02 -1.16 17.07
CA ILE A 131 -1.38 -1.43 16.69
C ILE A 131 -1.87 -2.71 17.36
N ASP A 132 -1.09 -3.79 17.33
CA ASP A 132 -1.46 -5.07 17.91
C ASP A 132 -1.60 -4.99 19.45
N ALA A 133 -0.82 -4.13 20.10
CA ALA A 133 -0.89 -3.93 21.57
C ALA A 133 -2.09 -3.06 21.99
N HIS A 134 -2.58 -2.15 21.13
CA HIS A 134 -3.60 -1.18 21.51
C HIS A 134 -4.99 -1.48 20.94
N TYR A 135 -5.08 -2.38 19.96
CA TYR A 135 -6.33 -2.73 19.28
C TYR A 135 -6.54 -4.24 19.25
N ARG A 136 -7.79 -4.65 19.13
CA ARG A 136 -8.16 -6.06 19.01
C ARG A 136 -7.91 -6.55 17.58
N THR A 137 -6.64 -6.75 17.27
CA THR A 137 -6.20 -7.27 15.97
C THR A 137 -6.11 -8.79 15.98
N LYS A 138 -6.15 -9.38 14.79
CA LYS A 138 -5.62 -10.70 14.50
C LYS A 138 -4.19 -10.50 14.00
N PRO A 139 -3.15 -10.67 14.85
CA PRO A 139 -1.79 -10.23 14.53
C PRO A 139 -1.04 -11.15 13.56
N ASP A 140 -1.61 -12.30 13.27
CA ASP A 140 -1.01 -13.29 12.37
C ASP A 140 -0.93 -12.79 10.92
N ARG A 141 -0.07 -13.43 10.14
CA ARG A 141 0.22 -13.07 8.76
C ARG A 141 -1.04 -13.09 7.88
N GLU A 142 -1.89 -14.10 8.02
CA GLU A 142 -3.08 -14.30 7.17
C GLU A 142 -4.08 -13.15 7.30
N HIS A 143 -4.07 -12.46 8.44
CA HIS A 143 -4.96 -11.35 8.73
C HIS A 143 -4.27 -9.98 8.70
N THR A 144 -3.02 -9.94 8.20
CA THR A 144 -2.24 -8.71 8.05
C THR A 144 -2.05 -8.39 6.56
N LEU A 145 -2.70 -7.33 6.11
CA LEU A 145 -2.66 -6.86 4.72
C LEU A 145 -1.87 -5.55 4.63
N CYS A 146 -1.25 -5.30 3.49
CA CYS A 146 -0.56 -4.03 3.21
C CYS A 146 -0.93 -3.55 1.81
N ALA A 147 -1.20 -2.24 1.64
CA ALA A 147 -1.53 -1.70 0.33
C ALA A 147 -1.01 -0.27 0.14
N GLY A 148 -0.74 0.07 -1.13
CA GLY A 148 -0.28 1.39 -1.53
C GLY A 148 -0.22 1.55 -3.05
N SER A 149 -0.03 2.78 -3.50
CA SER A 149 0.04 3.12 -4.91
C SER A 149 1.34 3.85 -5.28
N SER A 150 1.75 3.75 -6.54
CA SER A 150 2.95 4.43 -7.02
C SER A 150 4.21 3.96 -6.27
N LEU A 151 4.99 4.88 -5.69
CA LEU A 151 6.06 4.53 -4.75
C LEU A 151 5.53 3.81 -3.50
N GLY A 152 4.28 4.09 -3.08
CA GLY A 152 3.60 3.32 -2.03
C GLY A 152 3.38 1.85 -2.43
N GLY A 153 3.14 1.58 -3.72
CA GLY A 153 3.11 0.23 -4.28
C GLY A 153 4.49 -0.43 -4.28
N LEU A 154 5.54 0.33 -4.60
CA LEU A 154 6.93 -0.16 -4.55
C LEU A 154 7.32 -0.57 -3.13
N ILE A 155 7.03 0.26 -2.13
CA ILE A 155 7.38 -0.09 -0.75
C ILE A 155 6.56 -1.27 -0.22
N VAL A 156 5.28 -1.44 -0.65
CA VAL A 156 4.47 -2.63 -0.35
C VAL A 156 5.11 -3.89 -0.93
N ALA A 157 5.48 -3.86 -2.20
CA ALA A 157 6.12 -5.00 -2.87
C ALA A 157 7.47 -5.37 -2.22
N TYR A 158 8.28 -4.36 -1.88
CA TYR A 158 9.51 -4.55 -1.12
C TYR A 158 9.25 -5.18 0.25
N MET A 159 8.30 -4.64 1.03
CA MET A 159 7.96 -5.15 2.37
C MET A 159 7.47 -6.60 2.33
N GLY A 160 6.72 -6.98 1.29
CA GLY A 160 6.31 -8.37 1.09
C GLY A 160 7.50 -9.32 1.02
N SER A 161 8.52 -8.99 0.23
CA SER A 161 9.74 -9.78 0.07
C SER A 161 10.68 -9.70 1.27
N ALA A 162 10.84 -8.50 1.87
CA ALA A 162 11.71 -8.30 3.03
C ALA A 162 11.16 -8.95 4.31
N TYR A 163 9.84 -9.00 4.45
CA TYR A 163 9.16 -9.51 5.64
C TYR A 163 8.08 -10.56 5.29
N PRO A 164 8.44 -11.68 4.65
CA PRO A 164 7.47 -12.64 4.08
C PRO A 164 6.61 -13.36 5.14
N LYS A 165 6.96 -13.22 6.43
CA LYS A 165 6.21 -13.77 7.56
C LYS A 165 5.25 -12.78 8.20
N VAL A 166 5.18 -11.54 7.69
CA VAL A 166 4.38 -10.47 8.31
C VAL A 166 3.08 -10.24 7.54
N PHE A 167 3.14 -10.19 6.22
CA PHE A 167 2.00 -9.83 5.37
C PHE A 167 1.49 -11.04 4.58
N GLY A 168 0.20 -11.34 4.71
CA GLY A 168 -0.48 -12.41 3.97
C GLY A 168 -1.10 -11.93 2.67
N SER A 169 -1.36 -10.62 2.54
CA SER A 169 -1.90 -10.03 1.31
C SER A 169 -1.28 -8.68 1.01
N LEU A 170 -0.99 -8.45 -0.27
CA LEU A 170 -0.38 -7.22 -0.78
C LEU A 170 -1.28 -6.62 -1.86
N GLY A 171 -1.65 -5.35 -1.70
CA GLY A 171 -2.39 -4.55 -2.68
C GLY A 171 -1.46 -3.52 -3.32
N ILE A 172 -1.09 -3.72 -4.58
CA ILE A 172 -0.10 -2.92 -5.29
C ILE A 172 -0.79 -2.24 -6.47
N PHE A 173 -0.89 -0.92 -6.39
CA PHE A 173 -1.58 -0.11 -7.38
C PHE A 173 -0.58 0.77 -8.10
N SER A 174 -0.56 0.73 -9.45
CA SER A 174 0.31 1.54 -10.31
C SER A 174 1.78 1.50 -9.83
N LEU A 175 2.38 0.31 -9.81
CA LEU A 175 3.72 0.06 -9.29
C LEU A 175 4.78 0.94 -9.95
N ALA A 176 5.47 1.77 -9.17
CA ALA A 176 6.54 2.65 -9.64
C ALA A 176 7.94 2.05 -9.41
N SER A 177 8.16 0.76 -9.74
CA SER A 177 9.48 0.14 -9.58
C SER A 177 10.51 0.62 -10.59
N TRP A 178 10.07 1.26 -11.66
CA TRP A 178 10.93 1.86 -12.67
C TRP A 178 11.97 2.86 -12.11
N VAL A 179 11.75 3.39 -10.91
CA VAL A 179 12.72 4.28 -10.24
C VAL A 179 14.01 3.55 -9.84
N SER A 180 13.94 2.22 -9.60
CA SER A 180 15.05 1.35 -9.21
C SER A 180 14.82 -0.10 -9.67
N GLU A 181 14.36 -0.28 -10.91
CA GLU A 181 13.82 -1.53 -11.47
C GLU A 181 14.74 -2.72 -11.29
N GLU A 182 16.01 -2.60 -11.71
CA GLU A 182 16.97 -3.70 -11.65
C GLU A 182 17.20 -4.17 -10.21
N ALA A 183 17.45 -3.23 -9.30
CA ALA A 183 17.67 -3.54 -7.88
C ALA A 183 16.41 -4.15 -7.24
N PHE A 184 15.22 -3.68 -7.62
CA PHE A 184 13.96 -4.21 -7.15
C PHE A 184 13.73 -5.65 -7.60
N LEU A 185 13.86 -5.94 -8.89
CA LEU A 185 13.62 -7.27 -9.45
C LEU A 185 14.66 -8.29 -8.95
N ASP A 186 15.93 -7.86 -8.84
CA ASP A 186 16.98 -8.71 -8.25
C ASP A 186 16.66 -9.04 -6.78
N PHE A 187 16.22 -8.03 -6.00
CA PHE A 187 15.83 -8.25 -4.61
C PHE A 187 14.66 -9.23 -4.48
N VAL A 188 13.59 -9.06 -5.25
CA VAL A 188 12.41 -9.93 -5.22
C VAL A 188 12.79 -11.37 -5.62
N SER A 189 13.65 -11.53 -6.63
CA SER A 189 14.12 -12.85 -7.07
C SER A 189 14.89 -13.59 -5.98
N ASN A 190 15.69 -12.85 -5.19
CA ASN A 190 16.50 -13.42 -4.12
C ASN A 190 15.76 -13.55 -2.77
N HIS A 191 14.61 -12.90 -2.63
CA HIS A 191 13.79 -12.89 -1.41
C HIS A 191 12.32 -13.23 -1.74
N PRO A 192 12.05 -14.50 -2.12
CA PRO A 192 10.70 -14.88 -2.55
C PRO A 192 9.67 -14.74 -1.42
N LEU A 193 8.48 -14.35 -1.81
CA LEU A 193 7.31 -14.36 -0.93
C LEU A 193 6.99 -15.77 -0.44
N GLN A 194 6.20 -15.91 0.64
CA GLN A 194 5.52 -17.17 0.91
C GLN A 194 4.58 -17.49 -0.27
N LYS A 195 4.52 -18.74 -0.70
CA LYS A 195 3.79 -19.15 -1.92
C LYS A 195 2.29 -18.83 -1.89
N ASP A 196 1.74 -18.76 -0.69
CA ASP A 196 0.34 -18.45 -0.39
C ASP A 196 0.08 -16.96 -0.08
N THR A 197 1.08 -16.08 -0.26
CA THR A 197 0.86 -14.64 -0.15
C THR A 197 -0.04 -14.18 -1.31
N LYS A 198 -1.18 -13.58 -1.01
CA LYS A 198 -2.06 -13.03 -2.03
C LYS A 198 -1.52 -11.69 -2.52
N VAL A 199 -1.26 -11.58 -3.82
CA VAL A 199 -0.73 -10.36 -4.43
C VAL A 199 -1.70 -9.87 -5.49
N TYR A 200 -2.33 -8.74 -5.22
CA TYR A 200 -3.18 -8.01 -6.15
C TYR A 200 -2.37 -6.87 -6.76
N ILE A 201 -2.27 -6.83 -8.08
CA ILE A 201 -1.55 -5.81 -8.85
C ILE A 201 -2.55 -5.15 -9.80
N GLN A 202 -2.67 -3.82 -9.72
CA GLN A 202 -3.50 -3.03 -10.63
C GLN A 202 -2.66 -1.93 -11.28
N VAL A 203 -2.84 -1.73 -12.57
CA VAL A 203 -2.22 -0.66 -13.35
C VAL A 203 -3.16 -0.19 -14.46
N GLY A 204 -3.21 1.11 -14.70
CA GLY A 204 -3.90 1.71 -15.83
C GLY A 204 -3.06 1.71 -17.11
N THR A 205 -3.66 2.06 -18.23
CA THR A 205 -2.93 2.25 -19.49
C THR A 205 -2.58 3.71 -19.79
N ASP A 206 -3.06 4.66 -18.96
CA ASP A 206 -2.80 6.11 -19.10
C ASP A 206 -2.18 6.70 -17.80
N GLU A 207 -1.18 6.00 -17.26
CA GLU A 207 -0.55 6.29 -15.95
C GLU A 207 0.40 7.50 -15.96
N GLY A 208 1.03 7.76 -17.10
CA GLY A 208 2.15 8.69 -17.18
C GLY A 208 1.76 10.15 -17.04
N ASN A 209 2.59 10.91 -16.35
CA ASN A 209 2.52 12.37 -16.26
C ASN A 209 3.81 13.01 -16.80
N GLU A 210 3.82 14.34 -16.93
CA GLU A 210 4.96 15.10 -17.49
C GLU A 210 6.25 14.91 -16.66
N VAL A 211 6.16 14.77 -15.35
CA VAL A 211 7.31 14.58 -14.46
C VAL A 211 7.93 13.20 -14.68
N ASP A 212 7.11 12.15 -14.73
CA ASP A 212 7.58 10.79 -14.98
C ASP A 212 8.17 10.65 -16.38
N GLN A 213 7.59 11.33 -17.37
CA GLN A 213 8.13 11.37 -18.75
C GLN A 213 9.52 12.01 -18.80
N ALA A 214 9.73 13.09 -18.06
CA ALA A 214 11.04 13.77 -18.01
C ALA A 214 12.10 12.86 -17.36
N LEU A 215 11.72 12.08 -16.33
CA LEU A 215 12.62 11.17 -15.63
C LEU A 215 13.00 9.94 -16.46
N LEU A 216 12.03 9.38 -17.15
CA LEU A 216 12.20 8.08 -17.82
C LEU A 216 12.85 8.19 -19.18
N ASN A 217 12.82 9.36 -19.82
CA ASN A 217 13.21 9.54 -21.23
C ASN A 217 12.57 8.48 -22.17
N LYS A 218 11.38 7.97 -21.80
CA LYS A 218 10.58 6.98 -22.52
C LYS A 218 9.09 7.15 -22.18
N ASN A 219 8.24 6.37 -22.84
CA ASN A 219 6.80 6.39 -22.54
C ASN A 219 6.52 5.96 -21.09
N SER A 220 6.12 6.90 -20.25
CA SER A 220 5.83 6.65 -18.82
C SER A 220 4.64 5.72 -18.60
N ASN A 221 3.59 5.77 -19.44
CA ASN A 221 2.49 4.80 -19.38
C ASN A 221 3.01 3.37 -19.49
N GLN A 222 3.88 3.12 -20.46
CA GLN A 222 4.46 1.79 -20.66
C GLN A 222 5.36 1.38 -19.49
N ALA A 223 6.06 2.33 -18.86
CA ALA A 223 6.93 2.02 -17.71
C ALA A 223 6.15 1.45 -16.51
N TYR A 224 4.97 1.98 -16.21
CA TYR A 224 4.11 1.44 -15.14
C TYR A 224 3.56 0.06 -15.48
N ILE A 225 3.17 -0.15 -16.75
CA ILE A 225 2.72 -1.47 -17.24
C ILE A 225 3.87 -2.48 -17.13
N ASP A 226 5.07 -2.13 -17.64
CA ASP A 226 6.25 -2.99 -17.61
C ASP A 226 6.64 -3.34 -16.18
N SER A 227 6.70 -2.37 -15.26
CA SER A 227 6.99 -2.60 -13.84
C SER A 227 6.03 -3.62 -13.21
N SER A 228 4.73 -3.48 -13.50
CA SER A 228 3.71 -4.39 -12.99
C SER A 228 3.84 -5.80 -13.60
N LEU A 229 4.10 -5.90 -14.90
CA LEU A 229 4.29 -7.16 -15.61
C LEU A 229 5.57 -7.88 -15.16
N TRP A 230 6.70 -7.17 -15.05
CA TRP A 230 7.97 -7.76 -14.63
C TRP A 230 7.92 -8.24 -13.19
N TYR A 231 7.29 -7.48 -12.29
CA TYR A 231 7.08 -7.95 -10.92
C TYR A 231 6.24 -9.23 -10.90
N TYR A 232 5.10 -9.26 -11.61
CA TYR A 232 4.25 -10.45 -11.74
C TYR A 232 5.03 -11.66 -12.29
N GLN A 233 5.80 -11.46 -13.35
CA GLN A 233 6.63 -12.50 -13.96
C GLN A 233 7.72 -13.01 -13.01
N THR A 234 8.37 -12.10 -12.28
CA THR A 234 9.40 -12.44 -11.29
C THR A 234 8.83 -13.31 -10.16
N LEU A 235 7.63 -12.99 -9.69
CA LEU A 235 6.95 -13.84 -8.69
C LEU A 235 6.67 -15.24 -9.23
N LEU A 236 6.16 -15.36 -10.46
CA LEU A 236 5.92 -16.67 -11.09
C LEU A 236 7.22 -17.47 -11.29
N GLN A 237 8.29 -16.82 -11.75
CA GLN A 237 9.61 -17.44 -11.91
C GLN A 237 10.19 -17.90 -10.57
N GLY A 238 9.92 -17.20 -9.49
CA GLY A 238 10.25 -17.58 -8.11
C GLY A 238 9.38 -18.72 -7.56
N GLY A 239 8.44 -19.25 -8.34
CA GLY A 239 7.58 -20.38 -7.96
C GLY A 239 6.35 -19.98 -7.14
N HIS A 240 5.94 -18.71 -7.20
CA HIS A 240 4.68 -18.28 -6.59
C HIS A 240 3.48 -18.88 -7.33
N GLU A 241 2.43 -19.28 -6.61
CA GLU A 241 1.28 -19.95 -7.21
C GLU A 241 0.34 -18.95 -7.87
N MET A 242 -0.09 -19.22 -9.11
CA MET A 242 -0.95 -18.31 -9.89
C MET A 242 -2.27 -17.97 -9.19
N ASP A 243 -2.81 -18.91 -8.43
CA ASP A 243 -4.05 -18.71 -7.68
C ASP A 243 -3.96 -17.61 -6.61
N TYR A 244 -2.75 -17.25 -6.19
CA TYR A 244 -2.48 -16.19 -5.23
C TYR A 244 -1.99 -14.89 -5.89
N LEU A 245 -2.00 -14.82 -7.24
CA LEU A 245 -1.63 -13.64 -8.02
C LEU A 245 -2.80 -13.15 -8.87
N TRP A 246 -3.11 -11.87 -8.78
CA TRP A 246 -4.09 -11.23 -9.63
C TRP A 246 -3.56 -9.94 -10.23
N LEU A 247 -3.28 -9.95 -11.52
CA LEU A 247 -2.85 -8.77 -12.28
C LEU A 247 -4.03 -8.20 -13.07
N ARG A 248 -4.25 -6.89 -12.93
CA ARG A 248 -5.24 -6.10 -13.67
C ARG A 248 -4.54 -4.99 -14.45
N ILE A 249 -4.71 -4.98 -15.78
CA ILE A 249 -4.30 -3.88 -16.66
C ILE A 249 -5.59 -3.29 -17.20
N LEU A 250 -5.86 -2.02 -16.90
CA LEU A 250 -7.16 -1.38 -17.08
C LEU A 250 -7.06 -0.24 -18.09
N ALA A 251 -7.87 -0.33 -19.15
CA ALA A 251 -7.85 0.65 -20.25
C ALA A 251 -8.27 2.03 -19.76
N ASP A 252 -7.54 3.06 -20.21
CA ASP A 252 -7.82 4.49 -19.98
C ASP A 252 -7.81 4.94 -18.50
N GLU A 253 -7.36 4.07 -17.57
CA GLU A 253 -7.19 4.46 -16.19
C GLU A 253 -5.85 5.17 -16.00
N GLN A 254 -5.88 6.21 -15.14
CA GLN A 254 -4.79 7.14 -14.92
C GLN A 254 -4.15 6.94 -13.55
N HIS A 255 -2.96 7.53 -13.35
CA HIS A 255 -2.23 7.57 -12.08
C HIS A 255 -2.93 8.48 -11.07
N PHE A 256 -4.05 8.03 -10.53
CA PHE A 256 -4.91 8.87 -9.72
C PHE A 256 -5.74 8.06 -8.71
N GLU A 257 -5.91 8.60 -7.48
CA GLU A 257 -6.59 7.92 -6.37
C GLU A 257 -8.01 7.47 -6.67
N LYS A 258 -8.70 8.12 -7.62
CA LYS A 258 -10.05 7.71 -8.03
C LYS A 258 -10.05 6.29 -8.59
N TYR A 259 -9.14 5.99 -9.50
CA TYR A 259 -9.06 4.68 -10.15
C TYR A 259 -8.63 3.60 -9.15
N TRP A 260 -7.67 3.90 -8.28
CA TRP A 260 -7.27 2.96 -7.21
C TRP A 260 -8.41 2.70 -6.23
N ALA A 261 -9.20 3.72 -5.89
CA ALA A 261 -10.37 3.59 -5.03
C ALA A 261 -11.46 2.69 -5.64
N ASP A 262 -11.67 2.80 -6.96
CA ASP A 262 -12.67 2.01 -7.69
C ASP A 262 -12.34 0.48 -7.64
N HIS A 263 -11.05 0.11 -7.52
CA HIS A 263 -10.58 -1.28 -7.50
C HIS A 263 -10.16 -1.80 -6.11
N PHE A 264 -10.18 -0.96 -5.08
CA PHE A 264 -9.77 -1.41 -3.73
C PHE A 264 -10.68 -2.50 -3.17
N GLY A 265 -11.97 -2.48 -3.51
CA GLY A 265 -12.92 -3.54 -3.17
C GLY A 265 -12.54 -4.89 -3.76
N GLU A 266 -12.02 -4.93 -4.99
CA GLU A 266 -11.52 -6.15 -5.63
C GLU A 266 -10.32 -6.74 -4.87
N PHE A 267 -9.38 -5.87 -4.46
CA PHE A 267 -8.24 -6.29 -3.61
C PHE A 267 -8.71 -6.92 -2.30
N LEU A 268 -9.67 -6.30 -1.62
CA LEU A 268 -10.20 -6.85 -0.37
C LEU A 268 -10.93 -8.18 -0.59
N ALA A 269 -11.80 -8.27 -1.61
CA ALA A 269 -12.49 -9.50 -1.96
C ALA A 269 -11.51 -10.64 -2.28
N PHE A 270 -10.48 -10.37 -3.07
CA PHE A 270 -9.42 -11.33 -3.37
C PHE A 270 -8.64 -11.75 -2.13
N SER A 271 -8.32 -10.79 -1.24
CA SER A 271 -7.56 -11.05 -0.02
C SER A 271 -8.32 -11.94 0.97
N PHE A 272 -9.63 -11.80 1.06
CA PHE A 272 -10.47 -12.55 1.99
C PHE A 272 -11.20 -13.75 1.37
N ALA A 273 -11.03 -14.00 0.06
CA ALA A 273 -11.60 -15.20 -0.58
C ALA A 273 -11.06 -16.47 0.10
N GLU A 274 -11.97 -17.36 0.51
CA GLU A 274 -11.62 -18.72 0.94
C GLU A 274 -11.15 -19.53 -0.27
N LYS A 275 -10.12 -20.34 -0.10
CA LYS A 275 -9.61 -21.27 -1.11
C LYS A 275 -9.84 -22.71 -0.68
#